data_dd786123cb46c6c7978162438761f3c0
#
_entry.id   dd786123cb46c6c7978162438761f3c0
#
_cell.length_a   1.000
_cell.length_b   1.000
_cell.length_c   1.000
_cell.angle_alpha   90.00
_cell.angle_beta   90.00
_cell.angle_gamma   90.00
#
_symmetry.space_group_name_H-M   'P 1'
#
loop_
_entity.id
_entity.type
_entity.pdbx_description
1 polymer ?
#
loop_
_entity_poly.entity_id
_entity_poly.type
_entity_poly.pdbx_seq_one_letter_code
_entity_poly.pdbx_strand_id
1 'polypeptide(L)'
;MRFILIKLILLILISNIQSREIIIVKKNGSNIQYDHDAMRPYLSNDQLALDTEITYAKAIRLQMGGQWKETAKLYSKIANRGHPIAQVHLGKQYVHGNGVNESLVEAYKWFFLSETPIGKHFIKSISQDMTEEEILEAKKRIKSFKPSYK
;
A
#
# COMPACT_ATOMS: atom_id res chain seq x y z
N MET A 1 9.40 -40.68 11.59
CA MET A 1 8.57 -40.05 10.54
C MET A 1 7.93 -38.74 10.97
N ARG A 2 7.26 -38.58 12.13
CA ARG A 2 6.63 -37.33 12.58
C ARG A 2 7.60 -36.14 12.70
N PHE A 3 8.83 -36.30 13.16
CA PHE A 3 9.80 -35.25 13.33
C PHE A 3 10.38 -34.72 11.99
N ILE A 4 10.42 -35.53 10.95
CA ILE A 4 10.87 -35.13 9.61
C ILE A 4 9.79 -34.25 8.95
N LEU A 5 8.51 -34.58 9.17
CA LEU A 5 7.39 -33.81 8.64
C LEU A 5 7.30 -32.42 9.28
N ILE A 6 7.53 -32.31 10.59
CA ILE A 6 7.54 -31.02 11.31
C ILE A 6 8.72 -30.16 10.87
N LYS A 7 9.92 -30.71 10.66
CA LYS A 7 11.07 -29.97 10.11
C LYS A 7 10.84 -29.52 8.67
N LEU A 8 10.16 -30.33 7.86
CA LEU A 8 9.82 -29.96 6.48
C LEU A 8 8.80 -28.83 6.44
N ILE A 9 7.79 -28.87 7.30
CA ILE A 9 6.79 -27.81 7.44
C ILE A 9 7.41 -26.50 7.95
N LEU A 10 8.34 -26.59 8.93
CA LEU A 10 9.07 -25.44 9.44
C LEU A 10 10.01 -24.83 8.38
N LEU A 11 10.68 -25.64 7.57
CA LEU A 11 11.51 -25.19 6.45
C LEU A 11 10.70 -24.50 5.35
N ILE A 12 9.49 -25.01 5.07
CA ILE A 12 8.54 -24.40 4.12
C ILE A 12 8.03 -23.05 4.67
N LEU A 13 7.74 -22.95 5.96
CA LEU A 13 7.34 -21.72 6.61
C LEU A 13 8.47 -20.67 6.63
N ILE A 14 9.71 -21.08 6.88
CA ILE A 14 10.88 -20.17 6.91
C ILE A 14 11.26 -19.71 5.49
N SER A 15 11.20 -20.59 4.48
CA SER A 15 11.44 -20.19 3.09
C SER A 15 10.37 -19.25 2.54
N ASN A 16 9.11 -19.36 3.01
CA ASN A 16 8.04 -18.41 2.68
C ASN A 16 8.22 -17.03 3.32
N ILE A 17 9.03 -16.89 4.35
CA ILE A 17 9.31 -15.58 4.97
C ILE A 17 10.36 -14.79 4.17
N GLN A 18 11.22 -15.45 3.43
CA GLN A 18 12.34 -14.81 2.71
C GLN A 18 12.11 -14.57 1.21
N SER A 19 11.13 -15.18 0.58
CA SER A 19 10.87 -15.03 -0.87
C SER A 19 9.37 -14.83 -1.16
N ARG A 20 8.86 -13.65 -0.83
CA ARG A 20 7.44 -13.30 -0.96
C ARG A 20 7.05 -12.75 -2.33
N GLU A 21 7.66 -13.16 -3.39
CA GLU A 21 7.19 -12.71 -4.71
C GLU A 21 6.42 -13.77 -5.49
N ILE A 22 6.57 -15.06 -5.19
CA ILE A 22 5.85 -16.11 -5.92
C ILE A 22 5.68 -17.33 -5.03
N ILE A 23 4.45 -17.69 -4.69
CA ILE A 23 4.16 -19.03 -4.15
C ILE A 23 4.05 -19.97 -5.35
N ILE A 24 5.11 -20.70 -5.65
CA ILE A 24 5.08 -21.75 -6.66
C ILE A 24 4.58 -23.01 -5.97
N VAL A 25 3.33 -23.35 -6.16
CA VAL A 25 2.82 -24.67 -5.77
C VAL A 25 2.97 -25.60 -6.97
N LYS A 26 3.86 -26.59 -6.85
CA LYS A 26 3.97 -27.66 -7.84
C LYS A 26 2.85 -28.66 -7.62
N LYS A 27 1.88 -28.68 -8.52
CA LYS A 27 0.92 -29.74 -8.64
C LYS A 27 1.10 -30.42 -9.99
N ASN A 28 1.45 -31.71 -9.99
CA ASN A 28 1.59 -32.53 -11.21
C ASN A 28 2.58 -31.99 -12.25
N GLY A 29 3.73 -31.44 -11.82
CA GLY A 29 4.80 -31.02 -12.74
C GLY A 29 4.57 -29.68 -13.44
N SER A 30 3.46 -29.00 -13.22
CA SER A 30 3.23 -27.63 -13.70
C SER A 30 3.56 -26.60 -12.62
N ASN A 31 4.25 -25.53 -13.01
CA ASN A 31 4.43 -24.36 -12.16
C ASN A 31 3.13 -23.53 -12.20
N ILE A 32 2.40 -23.48 -11.09
CA ILE A 32 1.24 -22.60 -10.97
C ILE A 32 1.75 -21.30 -10.35
N GLN A 33 1.76 -20.24 -11.12
CA GLN A 33 2.03 -18.89 -10.63
C GLN A 33 0.73 -18.31 -10.09
N TYR A 34 0.69 -18.03 -8.78
CA TYR A 34 -0.45 -17.35 -8.18
C TYR A 34 -0.27 -15.84 -8.28
N ASP A 35 -1.23 -15.19 -8.90
CA ASP A 35 -1.38 -13.75 -8.78
C ASP A 35 -1.89 -13.44 -7.38
N HIS A 36 -1.06 -12.73 -6.61
CA HIS A 36 -1.40 -12.35 -5.23
C HIS A 36 -2.66 -11.47 -5.16
N ASP A 37 -2.90 -10.64 -6.15
CA ASP A 37 -4.09 -9.79 -6.20
C ASP A 37 -5.35 -10.61 -6.55
N ALA A 38 -5.22 -11.66 -7.38
CA ALA A 38 -6.31 -12.59 -7.67
C ALA A 38 -6.67 -13.48 -6.47
N MET A 39 -5.70 -13.76 -5.57
CA MET A 39 -5.92 -14.54 -4.35
C MET A 39 -6.50 -13.72 -3.18
N ARG A 40 -6.53 -12.38 -3.30
CA ARG A 40 -7.00 -11.49 -2.24
C ARG A 40 -8.38 -11.83 -1.66
N PRO A 41 -9.41 -12.22 -2.45
CA PRO A 41 -10.71 -12.60 -1.91
C PRO A 41 -10.67 -13.83 -0.99
N TYR A 42 -9.60 -14.63 -1.06
CA TYR A 42 -9.43 -15.86 -0.30
C TYR A 42 -8.48 -15.72 0.89
N LEU A 43 -7.87 -14.53 1.08
CA LEU A 43 -6.99 -14.28 2.21
C LEU A 43 -7.81 -13.90 3.45
N SER A 44 -7.37 -14.38 4.63
CA SER A 44 -7.92 -13.89 5.89
C SER A 44 -7.56 -12.43 6.13
N ASN A 45 -8.31 -11.74 7.01
CA ASN A 45 -8.00 -10.35 7.39
C ASN A 45 -6.58 -10.20 7.95
N ASP A 46 -6.09 -11.18 8.70
CA ASP A 46 -4.73 -11.19 9.26
C ASP A 46 -3.66 -11.28 8.15
N GLN A 47 -3.91 -12.11 7.13
CA GLN A 47 -3.01 -12.22 5.97
C GLN A 47 -2.98 -10.93 5.15
N LEU A 48 -4.14 -10.27 4.95
CA LEU A 48 -4.23 -8.98 4.28
C LEU A 48 -3.52 -7.87 5.06
N ALA A 49 -3.66 -7.84 6.39
CA ALA A 49 -2.95 -6.92 7.25
C ALA A 49 -1.44 -7.11 7.14
N LEU A 50 -0.98 -8.35 7.22
CA LEU A 50 0.45 -8.69 7.10
C LEU A 50 1.01 -8.33 5.71
N ASP A 51 0.28 -8.60 4.62
CA ASP A 51 0.69 -8.18 3.25
C ASP A 51 0.81 -6.65 3.15
N THR A 52 -0.10 -5.94 3.80
CA THR A 52 -0.08 -4.48 3.84
C THR A 52 1.17 -3.95 4.53
N GLU A 53 1.51 -4.48 5.71
CA GLU A 53 2.71 -4.10 6.46
C GLU A 53 4.01 -4.40 5.70
N ILE A 54 4.09 -5.55 5.04
CA ILE A 54 5.26 -5.90 4.23
C ILE A 54 5.39 -5.00 3.00
N THR A 55 4.28 -4.72 2.34
CA THR A 55 4.27 -3.80 1.21
C THR A 55 4.69 -2.40 1.65
N TYR A 56 4.25 -1.96 2.84
CA TYR A 56 4.65 -0.69 3.44
C TYR A 56 6.16 -0.65 3.72
N ALA A 57 6.71 -1.67 4.34
CA ALA A 57 8.15 -1.76 4.61
C ALA A 57 8.99 -1.75 3.32
N LYS A 58 8.52 -2.43 2.26
CA LYS A 58 9.14 -2.39 0.92
C LYS A 58 9.10 -0.96 0.35
N ALA A 59 7.97 -0.26 0.46
CA ALA A 59 7.82 1.11 -0.02
C ALA A 59 8.80 2.07 0.67
N ILE A 60 8.96 1.97 2.01
CA ILE A 60 9.94 2.77 2.76
C ILE A 60 11.35 2.52 2.23
N ARG A 61 11.75 1.27 2.02
CA ARG A 61 13.09 0.92 1.53
C ARG A 61 13.35 1.52 0.15
N LEU A 62 12.39 1.43 -0.77
CA LEU A 62 12.49 2.01 -2.10
C LEU A 62 12.54 3.54 -2.06
N GLN A 63 11.79 4.16 -1.14
CA GLN A 63 11.83 5.61 -0.91
C GLN A 63 13.22 6.07 -0.47
N MET A 64 13.85 5.35 0.47
CA MET A 64 15.23 5.64 0.91
C MET A 64 16.25 5.49 -0.22
N GLY A 65 15.97 4.60 -1.18
CA GLY A 65 16.79 4.42 -2.40
C GLY A 65 16.44 5.40 -3.53
N GLY A 66 15.53 6.35 -3.32
CA GLY A 66 15.13 7.34 -4.35
C GLY A 66 14.31 6.77 -5.51
N GLN A 67 13.79 5.55 -5.38
CA GLN A 67 12.98 4.87 -6.40
C GLN A 67 11.51 5.35 -6.33
N TRP A 68 11.31 6.62 -6.64
CA TRP A 68 10.04 7.33 -6.39
C TRP A 68 8.83 6.74 -7.10
N LYS A 69 9.00 6.29 -8.36
CA LYS A 69 7.89 5.76 -9.16
C LYS A 69 7.35 4.45 -8.61
N GLU A 70 8.24 3.54 -8.24
CA GLU A 70 7.93 2.26 -7.61
C GLU A 70 7.34 2.48 -6.20
N THR A 71 7.92 3.41 -5.46
CA THR A 71 7.44 3.82 -4.13
C THR A 71 6.00 4.34 -4.21
N ALA A 72 5.70 5.24 -5.16
CA ALA A 72 4.36 5.78 -5.35
C ALA A 72 3.33 4.68 -5.67
N LYS A 73 3.71 3.72 -6.51
CA LYS A 73 2.88 2.56 -6.84
C LYS A 73 2.54 1.72 -5.61
N LEU A 74 3.54 1.46 -4.74
CA LEU A 74 3.30 0.68 -3.53
C LEU A 74 2.48 1.45 -2.50
N TYR A 75 2.80 2.73 -2.24
CA TYR A 75 1.97 3.54 -1.34
C TYR A 75 0.55 3.68 -1.86
N SER A 76 0.34 3.87 -3.17
CA SER A 76 -1.00 3.90 -3.75
C SER A 76 -1.77 2.60 -3.50
N LYS A 77 -1.13 1.44 -3.70
CA LYS A 77 -1.73 0.12 -3.42
C LYS A 77 -2.26 0.02 -1.99
N ILE A 78 -1.43 0.37 -0.99
CA ILE A 78 -1.81 0.22 0.43
C ILE A 78 -2.63 1.41 0.96
N ALA A 79 -2.49 2.61 0.42
CA ALA A 79 -3.34 3.76 0.72
C ALA A 79 -4.79 3.52 0.28
N ASN A 80 -4.99 2.90 -0.90
CA ASN A 80 -6.31 2.47 -1.36
C ASN A 80 -6.94 1.39 -0.47
N ARG A 81 -6.14 0.68 0.31
CA ARG A 81 -6.59 -0.26 1.34
C ARG A 81 -6.95 0.42 2.67
N GLY A 82 -6.79 1.71 2.77
CA GLY A 82 -7.09 2.49 3.97
C GLY A 82 -5.93 2.56 4.98
N HIS A 83 -4.69 2.21 4.61
CA HIS A 83 -3.56 2.30 5.52
C HIS A 83 -3.19 3.78 5.81
N PRO A 84 -3.37 4.30 7.05
CA PRO A 84 -3.32 5.73 7.32
C PRO A 84 -1.96 6.38 7.02
N ILE A 85 -0.87 5.71 7.42
CA ILE A 85 0.48 6.26 7.23
C ILE A 85 0.89 6.24 5.75
N ALA A 86 0.47 5.22 4.99
CA ALA A 86 0.71 5.20 3.54
C ALA A 86 -0.06 6.29 2.81
N GLN A 87 -1.27 6.62 3.26
CA GLN A 87 -2.04 7.76 2.75
C GLN A 87 -1.28 9.08 2.98
N VAL A 88 -0.67 9.27 4.16
CA VAL A 88 0.19 10.44 4.42
C VAL A 88 1.39 10.47 3.47
N HIS A 89 2.09 9.34 3.31
CA HIS A 89 3.23 9.28 2.39
C HIS A 89 2.84 9.56 0.94
N LEU A 90 1.72 9.00 0.48
CA LEU A 90 1.21 9.24 -0.87
C LEU A 90 0.81 10.72 -1.06
N GLY A 91 0.16 11.33 -0.07
CA GLY A 91 -0.13 12.76 -0.07
C GLY A 91 1.14 13.60 -0.22
N LYS A 92 2.20 13.28 0.52
CA LYS A 92 3.51 13.96 0.39
C LYS A 92 4.12 13.78 -1.02
N GLN A 93 3.97 12.61 -1.63
CA GLN A 93 4.44 12.39 -2.99
C GLN A 93 3.71 13.28 -4.00
N TYR A 94 2.39 13.46 -3.83
CA TYR A 94 1.61 14.37 -4.67
C TYR A 94 1.96 15.84 -4.45
N VAL A 95 2.37 16.25 -3.23
CA VAL A 95 2.86 17.63 -2.98
C VAL A 95 4.14 17.93 -3.76
N HIS A 96 5.04 16.95 -3.87
CA HIS A 96 6.38 17.13 -4.45
C HIS A 96 6.55 16.54 -5.86
N GLY A 97 5.52 15.93 -6.43
CA GLY A 97 5.63 15.24 -7.72
C GLY A 97 6.56 14.03 -7.69
N ASN A 98 6.80 13.43 -6.52
CA ASN A 98 7.73 12.32 -6.35
C ASN A 98 7.12 10.98 -6.82
N GLY A 99 7.41 10.59 -8.07
CA GLY A 99 6.91 9.36 -8.69
C GLY A 99 5.45 9.43 -9.17
N VAL A 100 4.79 10.56 -8.96
CA VAL A 100 3.46 10.93 -9.45
C VAL A 100 3.50 12.37 -9.98
N ASN A 101 2.51 12.76 -10.78
CA ASN A 101 2.36 14.17 -11.14
C ASN A 101 1.94 14.98 -9.91
N GLU A 102 2.54 16.15 -9.73
CA GLU A 102 2.18 17.05 -8.64
C GLU A 102 0.68 17.41 -8.68
N SER A 103 0.03 17.36 -7.51
CA SER A 103 -1.39 17.69 -7.37
C SER A 103 -1.76 17.95 -5.91
N LEU A 104 -2.01 19.20 -5.57
CA LEU A 104 -2.49 19.57 -4.24
C LEU A 104 -3.89 19.00 -3.95
N VAL A 105 -4.73 18.84 -4.98
CA VAL A 105 -6.06 18.20 -4.88
C VAL A 105 -5.95 16.74 -4.43
N GLU A 106 -5.05 15.96 -5.06
CA GLU A 106 -4.81 14.57 -4.65
C GLU A 106 -4.12 14.50 -3.28
N ALA A 107 -3.15 15.39 -3.01
CA ALA A 107 -2.48 15.46 -1.73
C ALA A 107 -3.49 15.72 -0.59
N TYR A 108 -4.36 16.71 -0.75
CA TYR A 108 -5.41 17.02 0.21
C TYR A 108 -6.31 15.81 0.48
N LYS A 109 -6.77 15.13 -0.59
CA LYS A 109 -7.59 13.92 -0.47
C LYS A 109 -6.90 12.86 0.40
N TRP A 110 -5.64 12.53 0.11
CA TRP A 110 -4.94 11.49 0.83
C TRP A 110 -4.63 11.85 2.28
N PHE A 111 -4.25 13.10 2.55
CA PHE A 111 -4.07 13.59 3.92
C PHE A 111 -5.37 13.54 4.72
N PHE A 112 -6.50 13.88 4.09
CA PHE A 112 -7.80 13.82 4.75
C PHE A 112 -8.21 12.38 5.08
N LEU A 113 -8.08 11.47 4.12
CA LEU A 113 -8.44 10.06 4.29
C LEU A 113 -7.59 9.36 5.36
N SER A 114 -6.38 9.86 5.63
CA SER A 114 -5.52 9.29 6.67
C SER A 114 -6.07 9.44 8.08
N GLU A 115 -6.94 10.43 8.32
CA GLU A 115 -7.51 10.78 9.63
C GLU A 115 -6.46 11.00 10.75
N THR A 116 -5.18 11.15 10.37
CA THR A 116 -4.06 11.31 11.31
C THR A 116 -3.84 12.78 11.69
N PRO A 117 -3.27 13.08 12.88
CA PRO A 117 -2.83 14.42 13.23
C PRO A 117 -1.85 15.01 12.22
N ILE A 118 -0.96 14.16 11.67
CA ILE A 118 0.01 14.55 10.65
C ILE A 118 -0.71 14.95 9.35
N GLY A 119 -1.70 14.18 8.91
CA GLY A 119 -2.52 14.52 7.75
C GLY A 119 -3.24 15.85 7.92
N LYS A 120 -3.84 16.10 9.08
CA LYS A 120 -4.48 17.39 9.40
C LYS A 120 -3.50 18.56 9.36
N HIS A 121 -2.28 18.36 9.85
CA HIS A 121 -1.23 19.38 9.77
C HIS A 121 -0.88 19.71 8.32
N PHE A 122 -0.66 18.71 7.47
CA PHE A 122 -0.38 18.94 6.04
C PHE A 122 -1.55 19.60 5.30
N ILE A 123 -2.80 19.23 5.59
CA ILE A 123 -3.98 19.92 5.02
C ILE A 123 -3.92 21.42 5.31
N LYS A 124 -3.68 21.79 6.57
CA LYS A 124 -3.58 23.19 6.97
C LYS A 124 -2.48 23.93 6.19
N SER A 125 -1.33 23.26 5.96
CA SER A 125 -0.22 23.83 5.21
C SER A 125 -0.57 24.05 3.73
N ILE A 126 -1.01 22.98 3.02
CA ILE A 126 -1.24 23.08 1.58
C ILE A 126 -2.50 23.87 1.20
N SER A 127 -3.49 23.98 2.10
CA SER A 127 -4.71 24.77 1.84
C SER A 127 -4.45 26.25 1.65
N GLN A 128 -3.30 26.75 2.06
CA GLN A 128 -2.89 28.15 1.85
C GLN A 128 -2.53 28.42 0.40
N ASP A 129 -2.11 27.38 -0.33
CA ASP A 129 -1.67 27.44 -1.72
C ASP A 129 -2.74 26.90 -2.70
N MET A 130 -3.94 26.53 -2.20
CA MET A 130 -5.05 25.97 -2.96
C MET A 130 -6.15 27.01 -3.17
N THR A 131 -6.76 26.98 -4.35
CA THR A 131 -8.00 27.75 -4.62
C THR A 131 -9.23 27.07 -3.95
N GLU A 132 -10.32 27.82 -3.85
CA GLU A 132 -11.59 27.26 -3.33
C GLU A 132 -12.14 26.12 -4.22
N GLU A 133 -11.96 26.23 -5.53
CA GLU A 133 -12.35 25.23 -6.51
C GLU A 133 -11.54 23.92 -6.32
N GLU A 134 -10.23 24.03 -6.10
CA GLU A 134 -9.37 22.88 -5.84
C GLU A 134 -9.75 22.18 -4.53
N ILE A 135 -10.04 22.93 -3.48
CA ILE A 135 -10.52 22.37 -2.20
C ILE A 135 -11.87 21.67 -2.38
N LEU A 136 -12.77 22.25 -3.17
CA LEU A 136 -14.07 21.65 -3.47
C LEU A 136 -13.92 20.34 -4.25
N GLU A 137 -13.05 20.33 -5.26
CA GLU A 137 -12.74 19.13 -6.03
C GLU A 137 -12.11 18.02 -5.15
N ALA A 138 -11.18 18.39 -4.25
CA ALA A 138 -10.61 17.44 -3.29
C ALA A 138 -11.70 16.82 -2.40
N LYS A 139 -12.61 17.63 -1.86
CA LYS A 139 -13.75 17.15 -1.05
C LYS A 139 -14.69 16.22 -1.83
N LYS A 140 -14.91 16.49 -3.12
CA LYS A 140 -15.68 15.61 -4.00
C LYS A 140 -15.00 14.26 -4.18
N ARG A 141 -13.68 14.25 -4.40
CA ARG A 141 -12.88 13.01 -4.51
C ARG A 141 -12.85 12.21 -3.21
N ILE A 142 -12.80 12.88 -2.06
CA ILE A 142 -12.92 12.23 -0.74
C ILE A 142 -14.26 11.52 -0.61
N LYS A 143 -15.37 12.22 -0.94
CA LYS A 143 -16.73 11.67 -0.84
C LYS A 143 -16.95 10.46 -1.73
N SER A 144 -16.30 10.41 -2.90
CA SER A 144 -16.42 9.29 -3.85
C SER A 144 -15.45 8.15 -3.56
N PHE A 145 -14.49 8.33 -2.64
CA PHE A 145 -13.48 7.31 -2.34
C PHE A 145 -14.11 6.08 -1.67
N LYS A 146 -13.76 4.91 -2.20
CA LYS A 146 -14.12 3.61 -1.62
C LYS A 146 -12.84 2.80 -1.43
N PRO A 147 -12.51 2.38 -0.21
CA PRO A 147 -11.37 1.49 0.02
C PRO A 147 -11.51 0.18 -0.76
N SER A 148 -10.40 -0.36 -1.24
CA SER A 148 -10.38 -1.51 -2.15
C SER A 148 -10.73 -2.86 -1.50
N TYR A 149 -11.04 -2.89 -0.19
CA TYR A 149 -11.47 -4.10 0.52
C TYR A 149 -12.42 -3.82 1.70
N LYS A 150 -13.40 -3.02 1.45
CA LYS A 150 -14.62 -3.06 2.25
C LYS A 150 -15.71 -3.75 1.46
#